data_b1b939ab6ec588f5bc9e0bb1ddf91137
#
_entry.id   b1b939ab6ec588f5bc9e0bb1ddf91137
#
_cell.length_a   1.000
_cell.length_b   1.000
_cell.length_c   1.000
_cell.angle_alpha   90.00
_cell.angle_beta   90.00
_cell.angle_gamma   90.00
#
_symmetry.space_group_name_H-M   'P 1'
#
loop_
_entity.id
_entity.type
_entity.pdbx_description
1 polymer ?
#
loop_
_entity_poly.entity_id
_entity_poly.type
_entity_poly.pdbx_seq_one_letter_code
_entity_poly.pdbx_strand_id
1 'polypeptide(L)'
;MEIKYITIEELLNSVWGVLKGEWELSGSTSSSFTLYHDLLDDDYISIDVFKNSKEKLEVDITFDYSKYYHHEARVFGSIDELLSYIKKVNNLSLDAVNLELDTAFENYVHKVLK
;
A
#
# COMPACT_ATOMS: atom_id res chain seq x y z
N MET A 1 17.82 2.14 10.61
CA MET A 1 17.03 2.76 11.71
C MET A 1 16.04 1.73 12.25
N GLU A 2 15.96 1.62 13.56
CA GLU A 2 15.00 0.72 14.17
C GLU A 2 13.58 1.29 14.10
N ILE A 3 12.61 0.41 13.91
CA ILE A 3 11.20 0.79 13.72
C ILE A 3 10.67 1.65 14.87
N LYS A 4 11.01 1.32 16.12
CA LYS A 4 10.50 2.06 17.28
C LYS A 4 10.95 3.51 17.35
N TYR A 5 12.00 3.88 16.64
CA TYR A 5 12.54 5.23 16.62
C TYR A 5 12.13 6.04 15.40
N ILE A 6 11.55 5.40 14.39
CA ILE A 6 11.11 6.13 13.21
C ILE A 6 9.79 6.85 13.50
N THR A 7 9.70 8.10 13.09
CA THR A 7 8.44 8.84 13.19
C THR A 7 7.55 8.50 12.01
N ILE A 8 6.25 8.77 12.15
CA ILE A 8 5.30 8.58 11.05
C ILE A 8 5.65 9.50 9.87
N GLU A 9 6.12 10.72 10.16
CA GLU A 9 6.55 11.64 9.11
C GLU A 9 7.75 11.10 8.32
N GLU A 10 8.77 10.58 9.00
CA GLU A 10 9.92 9.97 8.35
C GLU A 10 9.51 8.76 7.51
N LEU A 11 8.61 7.93 8.04
CA LEU A 11 8.11 6.76 7.35
C LEU A 11 7.31 7.15 6.10
N LEU A 12 6.46 8.17 6.21
CA LEU A 12 5.70 8.69 5.08
C LEU A 12 6.63 9.19 3.97
N ASN A 13 7.68 9.93 4.34
CA ASN A 13 8.66 10.41 3.36
C ASN A 13 9.38 9.26 2.65
N SER A 14 9.71 8.21 3.40
CA SER A 14 10.34 7.01 2.82
C SER A 14 9.40 6.29 1.84
N VAL A 15 8.12 6.18 2.20
CA VAL A 15 7.12 5.56 1.35
C VAL A 15 6.90 6.40 0.08
N TRP A 16 6.80 7.74 0.21
CA TRP A 16 6.73 8.63 -0.96
C TRP A 16 7.90 8.41 -1.92
N GLY A 17 9.07 8.13 -1.38
CA GLY A 17 10.27 7.92 -2.19
C GLY A 17 10.22 6.70 -3.09
N VAL A 18 9.38 5.70 -2.76
CA VAL A 18 9.24 4.48 -3.58
C VAL A 18 7.95 4.44 -4.39
N LEU A 19 7.02 5.36 -4.13
CA LEU A 19 5.77 5.44 -4.89
C LEU A 19 5.96 6.27 -6.17
N LYS A 20 5.31 5.82 -7.22
CA LYS A 20 5.28 6.52 -8.51
C LYS A 20 3.83 6.59 -8.97
N GLY A 21 3.49 7.67 -9.68
CA GLY A 21 2.14 7.89 -10.16
C GLY A 21 1.38 8.87 -9.27
N GLU A 22 0.07 8.86 -9.37
CA GLU A 22 -0.79 9.84 -8.73
C GLU A 22 -1.33 9.34 -7.40
N TRP A 23 -0.44 9.22 -6.41
CA TRP A 23 -0.84 8.87 -5.05
C TRP A 23 -1.16 10.14 -4.25
N GLU A 24 -2.19 10.07 -3.44
CA GLU A 24 -2.62 11.17 -2.60
C GLU A 24 -2.64 10.74 -1.13
N LEU A 25 -2.33 11.68 -0.24
CA LEU A 25 -2.42 11.48 1.19
C LEU A 25 -3.85 11.76 1.63
N SER A 26 -4.54 10.73 2.12
CA SER A 26 -5.89 10.86 2.63
C SER A 26 -5.92 11.41 4.06
N GLY A 27 -4.94 11.04 4.87
CA GLY A 27 -4.85 11.53 6.24
C GLY A 27 -3.62 10.99 6.95
N SER A 28 -3.23 11.65 8.02
CA SER A 28 -2.15 11.19 8.87
C SER A 28 -2.41 11.55 10.32
N THR A 29 -1.92 10.71 11.22
CA THR A 29 -1.96 10.91 12.66
C THR A 29 -0.55 10.74 13.22
N SER A 30 -0.39 10.82 14.53
CA SER A 30 0.91 10.57 15.16
C SER A 30 1.38 9.11 15.03
N SER A 31 0.47 8.18 14.67
CA SER A 31 0.77 6.75 14.61
C SER A 31 0.44 6.08 13.29
N SER A 32 -0.12 6.81 12.33
CA SER A 32 -0.56 6.21 11.07
C SER A 32 -0.67 7.22 9.93
N PHE A 33 -0.69 6.71 8.71
CA PHE A 33 -1.08 7.50 7.54
C PHE A 33 -1.76 6.60 6.51
N THR A 34 -2.57 7.22 5.67
CA THR A 34 -3.29 6.53 4.59
C THR A 34 -3.02 7.21 3.26
N LEU A 35 -2.59 6.42 2.29
CA LEU A 35 -2.39 6.86 0.91
C LEU A 35 -3.38 6.14 0.02
N TYR A 36 -3.80 6.80 -1.06
CA TYR A 36 -4.69 6.17 -2.03
C TYR A 36 -4.32 6.59 -3.45
N HIS A 37 -4.69 5.75 -4.38
CA HIS A 37 -4.51 5.98 -5.82
C HIS A 37 -5.84 5.68 -6.49
N ASP A 38 -6.44 6.70 -7.10
CA ASP A 38 -7.67 6.55 -7.85
C ASP A 38 -7.41 5.83 -9.17
N LEU A 39 -8.25 4.88 -9.47
CA LEU A 39 -8.29 4.20 -10.76
C LEU A 39 -9.49 4.74 -11.55
N LEU A 40 -9.86 4.06 -12.63
CA LEU A 40 -11.02 4.46 -13.43
C LEU A 40 -12.32 4.04 -12.74
N ASP A 41 -13.40 4.81 -12.96
CA ASP A 41 -14.77 4.47 -12.54
C ASP A 41 -14.93 4.25 -11.03
N ASP A 42 -14.39 5.17 -10.23
CA ASP A 42 -14.45 5.13 -8.75
C ASP A 42 -13.69 3.98 -8.10
N ASP A 43 -12.92 3.23 -8.89
CA ASP A 43 -12.04 2.21 -8.36
C ASP A 43 -10.83 2.85 -7.70
N TYR A 44 -10.26 2.18 -6.70
CA TYR A 44 -9.10 2.72 -6.00
C TYR A 44 -8.25 1.63 -5.35
N ILE A 45 -7.03 2.02 -4.99
CA ILE A 45 -6.15 1.23 -4.14
C ILE A 45 -5.75 2.11 -2.98
N SER A 46 -5.87 1.59 -1.76
CA SER A 46 -5.45 2.32 -0.57
C SER A 46 -4.37 1.57 0.19
N ILE A 47 -3.50 2.34 0.83
CA ILE A 47 -2.41 1.82 1.67
C ILE A 47 -2.50 2.52 3.01
N ASP A 48 -2.82 1.75 4.06
CA ASP A 48 -2.79 2.23 5.44
C ASP A 48 -1.54 1.70 6.12
N VAL A 49 -0.73 2.60 6.69
CA VAL A 49 0.49 2.21 7.40
C VAL A 49 0.39 2.74 8.83
N PHE A 50 0.61 1.86 9.78
CA PHE A 50 0.56 2.26 11.19
C PHE A 50 1.50 1.42 12.06
N LYS A 51 1.85 1.98 13.22
CA LYS A 51 2.59 1.26 14.24
C LYS A 51 1.60 0.57 15.16
N ASN A 52 1.76 -0.72 15.35
CA ASN A 52 0.90 -1.47 16.26
C ASN A 52 1.43 -1.40 17.70
N SER A 53 0.68 -1.98 18.64
CA SER A 53 1.03 -1.98 20.07
C SER A 53 2.32 -2.73 20.40
N LYS A 54 2.85 -3.51 19.47
CA LYS A 54 4.11 -4.25 19.63
C LYS A 54 5.29 -3.53 18.99
N GLU A 55 5.10 -2.26 18.63
CA GLU A 55 6.11 -1.41 17.97
C GLU A 55 6.57 -1.99 16.62
N LYS A 56 5.70 -2.73 15.96
CA LYS A 56 5.92 -3.21 14.60
C LYS A 56 5.09 -2.39 13.63
N LEU A 57 5.50 -2.40 12.37
CA LEU A 57 4.77 -1.71 11.32
C LEU A 57 3.77 -2.65 10.67
N GLU A 58 2.54 -2.19 10.56
CA GLU A 58 1.48 -2.93 9.89
C GLU A 58 1.04 -2.15 8.66
N VAL A 59 0.81 -2.86 7.57
CA VAL A 59 0.36 -2.29 6.30
C VAL A 59 -0.92 -3.01 5.90
N ASP A 60 -1.98 -2.24 5.74
CA ASP A 60 -3.25 -2.73 5.23
C ASP A 60 -3.43 -2.21 3.81
N ILE A 61 -3.58 -3.11 2.86
CA ILE A 61 -3.78 -2.77 1.45
C ILE A 61 -5.22 -3.14 1.08
N THR A 62 -5.90 -2.22 0.42
CA THR A 62 -7.24 -2.47 -0.13
C THR A 62 -7.22 -2.20 -1.63
N PHE A 63 -7.62 -3.21 -2.40
CA PHE A 63 -7.88 -3.08 -3.84
C PHE A 63 -9.38 -3.12 -4.05
N ASP A 64 -9.96 -2.02 -4.48
CA ASP A 64 -11.37 -1.93 -4.83
C ASP A 64 -11.45 -1.60 -6.32
N TYR A 65 -11.55 -2.64 -7.15
CA TYR A 65 -11.48 -2.54 -8.60
C TYR A 65 -12.62 -3.30 -9.25
N SER A 66 -13.56 -2.56 -9.82
CA SER A 66 -14.72 -3.11 -10.52
C SER A 66 -15.48 -4.13 -9.66
N LYS A 67 -15.52 -5.38 -10.04
CA LYS A 67 -16.16 -6.46 -9.27
C LYS A 67 -15.19 -7.18 -8.34
N TYR A 68 -13.94 -6.78 -8.35
CA TYR A 68 -12.89 -7.40 -7.56
C TYR A 68 -12.59 -6.55 -6.32
N TYR A 69 -12.60 -7.21 -5.18
CA TYR A 69 -12.23 -6.59 -3.91
C TYR A 69 -11.20 -7.49 -3.22
N HIS A 70 -10.09 -6.93 -2.83
CA HIS A 70 -9.05 -7.64 -2.10
C HIS A 70 -8.53 -6.76 -0.97
N HIS A 71 -8.47 -7.33 0.22
CA HIS A 71 -7.88 -6.66 1.37
C HIS A 71 -6.81 -7.57 1.96
N GLU A 72 -5.65 -7.02 2.26
CA GLU A 72 -4.54 -7.76 2.82
C GLU A 72 -3.87 -6.93 3.90
N ALA A 73 -3.58 -7.56 5.03
CA ALA A 73 -2.86 -6.93 6.13
C ALA A 73 -1.57 -7.71 6.37
N ARG A 74 -0.46 -6.99 6.51
CA ARG A 74 0.85 -7.59 6.80
C ARG A 74 1.57 -6.80 7.86
N VAL A 75 2.37 -7.51 8.67
CA VAL A 75 3.19 -6.93 9.72
C VAL A 75 4.66 -7.09 9.33
N PHE A 76 5.40 -6.01 9.47
CA PHE A 76 6.82 -5.97 9.09
C PHE A 76 7.69 -5.65 10.30
N GLY A 77 8.78 -6.40 10.43
CA GLY A 77 9.81 -6.14 11.43
C GLY A 77 10.96 -5.29 10.90
N SER A 78 10.92 -4.91 9.63
CA SER A 78 11.98 -4.18 8.95
C SER A 78 11.37 -3.14 8.01
N ILE A 79 11.97 -1.94 8.01
CA ILE A 79 11.55 -0.85 7.11
C ILE A 79 11.83 -1.23 5.67
N ASP A 80 12.95 -1.89 5.40
CA ASP A 80 13.32 -2.31 4.04
C ASP A 80 12.30 -3.29 3.46
N GLU A 81 11.83 -4.24 4.28
CA GLU A 81 10.81 -5.19 3.84
C GLU A 81 9.48 -4.49 3.56
N LEU A 82 9.11 -3.52 4.40
CA LEU A 82 7.91 -2.72 4.20
C LEU A 82 7.99 -1.95 2.89
N LEU A 83 9.08 -1.25 2.64
CA LEU A 83 9.26 -0.46 1.42
C LEU A 83 9.26 -1.36 0.18
N SER A 84 9.84 -2.55 0.27
CA SER A 84 9.82 -3.52 -0.82
C SER A 84 8.39 -3.97 -1.15
N TYR A 85 7.59 -4.21 -0.12
CA TYR A 85 6.19 -4.58 -0.28
C TYR A 85 5.37 -3.43 -0.90
N ILE A 86 5.55 -2.22 -0.41
CA ILE A 86 4.89 -1.02 -0.94
C ILE A 86 5.23 -0.84 -2.43
N LYS A 87 6.47 -1.10 -2.80
CA LYS A 87 6.90 -1.00 -4.19
C LYS A 87 6.17 -1.99 -5.09
N LYS A 88 5.91 -3.21 -4.61
CA LYS A 88 5.11 -4.19 -5.34
C LYS A 88 3.68 -3.72 -5.52
N VAL A 89 3.09 -3.15 -4.47
CA VAL A 89 1.74 -2.58 -4.53
C VAL A 89 1.69 -1.43 -5.53
N ASN A 90 2.70 -0.59 -5.54
CA ASN A 90 2.78 0.52 -6.50
C ASN A 90 2.80 0.01 -7.94
N ASN A 91 3.56 -1.04 -8.22
CA ASN A 91 3.59 -1.64 -9.55
C ASN A 91 2.23 -2.21 -9.95
N LEU A 92 1.53 -2.83 -8.99
CA LEU A 92 0.17 -3.31 -9.23
C LEU A 92 -0.79 -2.17 -9.58
N SER A 93 -0.69 -1.04 -8.88
CA SER A 93 -1.57 0.10 -9.15
C SER A 93 -1.34 0.69 -10.54
N LEU A 94 -0.09 0.74 -11.00
CA LEU A 94 0.24 1.24 -12.33
C LEU A 94 -0.27 0.28 -13.42
N ASP A 95 -0.20 -1.02 -13.17
CA ASP A 95 -0.63 -2.03 -14.13
C ASP A 95 -2.14 -2.24 -14.12
N ALA A 96 -2.80 -2.01 -12.99
CA ALA A 96 -4.25 -2.22 -12.84
C ALA A 96 -5.06 -1.43 -13.87
N VAL A 97 -4.59 -0.25 -14.24
CA VAL A 97 -5.26 0.61 -15.23
C VAL A 97 -5.30 -0.05 -16.60
N ASN A 98 -4.36 -0.96 -16.87
CA ASN A 98 -4.24 -1.63 -18.16
C ASN A 98 -4.91 -3.01 -18.18
N LEU A 99 -5.46 -3.47 -17.06
CA LEU A 99 -6.12 -4.78 -16.98
C LEU A 99 -7.62 -4.61 -17.23
N GLU A 100 -8.12 -5.34 -18.20
CA GLU A 100 -9.53 -5.22 -18.61
C GLU A 100 -10.47 -6.19 -17.89
N LEU A 101 -9.94 -7.29 -17.37
CA LEU A 101 -10.74 -8.34 -16.76
C LEU A 101 -10.41 -8.51 -15.28
N ASP A 102 -11.46 -8.57 -14.47
CA ASP A 102 -11.33 -8.78 -13.02
C ASP A 102 -10.53 -10.04 -12.68
N THR A 103 -10.77 -11.14 -13.42
CA THR A 103 -10.07 -12.41 -13.19
C THR A 103 -8.57 -12.26 -13.46
N ALA A 104 -8.21 -11.55 -14.51
CA ALA A 104 -6.80 -11.32 -14.84
C ALA A 104 -6.12 -10.50 -13.73
N PHE A 105 -6.82 -9.49 -13.21
CA PHE A 105 -6.31 -8.67 -12.10
C PHE A 105 -6.14 -9.50 -10.83
N GLU A 106 -7.12 -10.33 -10.50
CA GLU A 106 -7.05 -11.22 -9.34
C GLU A 106 -5.85 -12.15 -9.42
N ASN A 107 -5.64 -12.79 -10.55
CA ASN A 107 -4.50 -13.67 -10.76
C ASN A 107 -3.18 -12.92 -10.64
N TYR A 108 -3.14 -11.70 -11.15
CA TYR A 108 -1.95 -10.85 -11.08
C TYR A 108 -1.62 -10.49 -9.63
N VAL A 109 -2.62 -10.11 -8.85
CA VAL A 109 -2.44 -9.79 -7.43
C VAL A 109 -1.87 -10.99 -6.69
N HIS A 110 -2.43 -12.18 -6.87
CA HIS A 110 -1.95 -13.39 -6.22
C HIS A 110 -0.50 -13.71 -6.61
N LYS A 111 -0.16 -13.51 -7.87
CA LYS A 111 1.18 -13.79 -8.37
C LYS A 111 2.22 -12.82 -7.83
N VAL A 112 1.88 -11.54 -7.72
CA VAL A 112 2.86 -10.50 -7.38
C VAL A 112 2.99 -10.31 -5.87
N LEU A 113 1.88 -10.35 -5.12
CA LEU A 113 1.90 -10.11 -3.68
C LEU A 113 2.16 -11.37 -2.85
N LYS A 114 2.08 -12.52 -3.45
CA LYS A 114 2.42 -13.78 -2.80
C LYS A 114 3.68 -14.37 -3.38
#